data_a8deea25d35b171ba51bf255eb6af5ad
#
_entry.id   a8deea25d35b171ba51bf255eb6af5ad
#
_cell.length_a   1.000
_cell.length_b   1.000
_cell.length_c   1.000
_cell.angle_alpha   90.00
_cell.angle_beta   90.00
_cell.angle_gamma   90.00
#
_symmetry.space_group_name_H-M   'P 1'
#
loop_
_entity.id
_entity.type
_entity.pdbx_description
1 polymer ?
#
loop_
_entity_poly.entity_id
_entity_poly.type
_entity_poly.pdbx_seq_one_letter_code
_entity_poly.pdbx_strand_id
1 'polypeptide(L)'
;MNATTATDATLLGVLQEQVPFVRRPFADLGKRCGLSEDETLARVKTLKQEKVIRQISAIFDTRSLGYASSLVAAKIAPENLDAAVAVINSHPGVSHNYLRNHEFNLWYTIAVPPTSKLGLDGSVDLLHRLSGAETTRLLPTLRLFKIGVRFDVEGSAKPGDQSAPAYTEANRSEAKPLTAKEIGFVRLMQRDIALVEEPFVAVADQLGISFEEAATMHADFLTSGRMRRFAAVLHHRKAG
;
A
#
# COMPACT_ATOMS: atom_id res chain seq x y z
N MET A 1 -0.39 26.75 -5.54
CA MET A 1 0.26 25.62 -4.84
C MET A 1 1.11 26.25 -3.74
N ASN A 2 0.79 26.02 -2.48
CA ASN A 2 1.70 26.42 -1.39
C ASN A 2 2.95 25.57 -1.54
N ALA A 3 4.10 26.21 -1.59
CA ALA A 3 5.37 25.49 -1.62
C ALA A 3 5.52 24.66 -0.33
N THR A 4 5.83 23.39 -0.46
CA THR A 4 6.15 22.50 0.66
C THR A 4 7.27 23.16 1.47
N THR A 5 7.06 23.43 2.75
CA THR A 5 8.08 24.04 3.58
C THR A 5 9.21 23.04 3.87
N ALA A 6 10.40 23.53 4.23
CA ALA A 6 11.51 22.64 4.64
C ALA A 6 11.07 21.66 5.75
N THR A 7 10.29 22.14 6.70
CA THR A 7 9.73 21.32 7.78
C THR A 7 8.76 20.24 7.25
N ASP A 8 7.93 20.57 6.25
CA ASP A 8 7.04 19.59 5.64
C ASP A 8 7.83 18.55 4.84
N ALA A 9 8.92 18.95 4.16
CA ALA A 9 9.79 18.03 3.44
C ALA A 9 10.43 17.01 4.41
N THR A 10 10.97 17.47 5.54
CA THR A 10 11.52 16.60 6.58
C THR A 10 10.44 15.66 7.15
N LEU A 11 9.24 16.18 7.47
CA LEU A 11 8.13 15.39 7.98
C LEU A 11 7.69 14.31 6.95
N LEU A 12 7.58 14.67 5.68
CA LEU A 12 7.27 13.72 4.61
C LEU A 12 8.36 12.65 4.47
N GLY A 13 9.63 13.01 4.59
CA GLY A 13 10.76 12.08 4.60
C GLY A 13 10.60 11.03 5.68
N VAL A 14 10.40 11.46 6.92
CA VAL A 14 10.23 10.59 8.10
C VAL A 14 8.98 9.70 7.98
N LEU A 15 7.87 10.27 7.52
CA LEU A 15 6.61 9.53 7.31
C LEU A 15 6.72 8.45 6.22
N GLN A 16 7.54 8.68 5.19
CA GLN A 16 7.79 7.67 4.14
C GLN A 16 8.68 6.52 4.60
N GLU A 17 9.54 6.77 5.58
CA GLU A 17 10.40 5.72 6.14
C GLU A 17 9.59 4.71 6.92
N GLN A 18 9.11 5.13 8.06
CA GLN A 18 8.36 4.30 9.00
C GLN A 18 7.62 5.16 10.00
N VAL A 19 6.32 4.95 10.14
CA VAL A 19 5.58 5.44 11.30
C VAL A 19 5.73 4.42 12.42
N PRO A 20 6.25 4.80 13.59
CA PRO A 20 6.51 3.86 14.67
C PRO A 20 5.20 3.33 15.27
N PHE A 21 5.15 2.03 15.59
CA PHE A 21 4.00 1.43 16.26
C PHE A 21 4.14 1.64 17.78
N VAL A 22 3.87 2.85 18.22
CA VAL A 22 3.87 3.28 19.63
C VAL A 22 2.54 3.92 19.97
N ARG A 23 2.25 4.15 21.26
CA ARG A 23 0.97 4.75 21.67
C ARG A 23 0.74 6.11 21.02
N ARG A 24 1.75 6.99 21.02
CA ARG A 24 1.69 8.35 20.46
C ARG A 24 2.67 8.52 19.29
N PRO A 25 2.38 7.94 18.10
CA PRO A 25 3.31 7.95 16.99
C PRO A 25 3.59 9.34 16.44
N PHE A 26 2.61 10.25 16.48
CA PHE A 26 2.77 11.61 15.99
C PHE A 26 3.62 12.48 16.93
N ALA A 27 3.63 12.20 18.24
CA ALA A 27 4.56 12.80 19.17
C ALA A 27 6.01 12.37 18.87
N ASP A 28 6.23 11.09 18.58
CA ASP A 28 7.55 10.55 18.24
C ASP A 28 8.08 11.13 16.92
N LEU A 29 7.25 11.16 15.90
CA LEU A 29 7.57 11.77 14.60
C LEU A 29 7.85 13.26 14.73
N GLY A 30 7.05 13.99 15.54
CA GLY A 30 7.23 15.41 15.80
C GLY A 30 8.59 15.72 16.42
N LYS A 31 9.02 14.94 17.40
CA LYS A 31 10.36 15.09 18.03
C LYS A 31 11.49 15.01 17.00
N ARG A 32 11.37 14.13 16.01
CA ARG A 32 12.36 13.98 14.94
C ARG A 32 12.39 15.18 13.99
N CYS A 33 11.30 15.94 13.91
CA CYS A 33 11.13 17.11 13.05
C CYS A 33 11.20 18.45 13.79
N GLY A 34 11.42 18.44 15.12
CA GLY A 34 11.39 19.66 15.96
C GLY A 34 9.99 20.25 16.12
N LEU A 35 8.95 19.41 16.05
CA LEU A 35 7.53 19.79 16.17
C LEU A 35 6.91 19.18 17.42
N SER A 36 5.90 19.86 17.97
CA SER A 36 4.97 19.26 18.92
C SER A 36 4.07 18.24 18.23
N GLU A 37 3.36 17.41 19.00
CA GLU A 37 2.41 16.46 18.46
C GLU A 37 1.24 17.14 17.75
N ASP A 38 0.69 18.19 18.33
CA ASP A 38 -0.41 18.96 17.75
C ASP A 38 -0.01 19.59 16.41
N GLU A 39 1.18 20.18 16.34
CA GLU A 39 1.73 20.72 15.09
C GLU A 39 1.92 19.63 14.05
N THR A 40 2.42 18.45 14.45
CA THR A 40 2.60 17.29 13.58
C THR A 40 1.27 16.81 13.02
N LEU A 41 0.26 16.62 13.87
CA LEU A 41 -1.08 16.23 13.46
C LEU A 41 -1.72 17.25 12.53
N ALA A 42 -1.60 18.55 12.84
CA ALA A 42 -2.14 19.62 12.00
C ALA A 42 -1.49 19.62 10.61
N ARG A 43 -0.15 19.52 10.52
CA ARG A 43 0.58 19.48 9.25
C ARG A 43 0.22 18.24 8.43
N VAL A 44 0.17 17.04 9.04
CA VAL A 44 -0.25 15.82 8.36
C VAL A 44 -1.68 15.94 7.83
N LYS A 45 -2.61 16.53 8.58
CA LYS A 45 -3.98 16.82 8.11
C LYS A 45 -3.98 17.73 6.89
N THR A 46 -3.20 18.81 6.91
CA THR A 46 -3.07 19.74 5.78
C THR A 46 -2.52 19.04 4.55
N LEU A 47 -1.41 18.30 4.69
CA LEU A 47 -0.78 17.55 3.59
C LEU A 47 -1.71 16.49 2.98
N LYS A 48 -2.63 15.92 3.77
CA LYS A 48 -3.67 15.03 3.27
C LYS A 48 -4.77 15.78 2.52
N GLN A 49 -5.23 16.92 3.04
CA GLN A 49 -6.22 17.77 2.37
C GLN A 49 -5.71 18.28 1.01
N GLU A 50 -4.44 18.65 0.94
CA GLU A 50 -3.75 19.08 -0.29
C GLU A 50 -3.44 17.89 -1.22
N LYS A 51 -3.75 16.67 -0.80
CA LYS A 51 -3.49 15.41 -1.54
C LYS A 51 -1.99 15.20 -1.85
N VAL A 52 -1.10 15.67 -1.01
CA VAL A 52 0.33 15.33 -1.02
C VAL A 52 0.49 13.94 -0.43
N ILE A 53 -0.09 13.71 0.76
CA ILE A 53 -0.21 12.38 1.37
C ILE A 53 -1.52 11.75 0.89
N ARG A 54 -1.43 10.60 0.23
CA ARG A 54 -2.57 9.81 -0.21
C ARG A 54 -3.19 9.06 0.97
N GLN A 55 -2.37 8.33 1.71
CA GLN A 55 -2.75 7.58 2.91
C GLN A 55 -1.52 7.25 3.76
N ILE A 56 -1.72 6.91 5.02
CA ILE A 56 -0.70 6.38 5.92
C ILE A 56 -1.21 5.01 6.38
N SER A 57 -0.56 3.94 5.95
CA SER A 57 -1.01 2.57 6.20
C SER A 57 0.10 1.55 6.09
N ALA A 58 -0.19 0.32 6.49
CA ALA A 58 0.71 -0.80 6.27
C ALA A 58 0.83 -1.15 4.78
N ILE A 59 2.06 -1.44 4.36
CA ILE A 59 2.40 -1.99 3.06
C ILE A 59 2.75 -3.46 3.26
N PHE A 60 1.81 -4.33 2.92
CA PHE A 60 1.97 -5.77 3.05
C PHE A 60 2.63 -6.41 1.83
N ASP A 61 3.32 -7.51 2.05
CA ASP A 61 3.71 -8.41 0.98
C ASP A 61 2.57 -9.41 0.73
N THR A 62 1.85 -9.21 -0.35
CA THR A 62 0.66 -10.01 -0.67
C THR A 62 0.98 -11.49 -0.85
N ARG A 63 2.18 -11.83 -1.34
CA ARG A 63 2.61 -13.22 -1.53
C ARG A 63 2.84 -13.92 -0.19
N SER A 64 3.51 -13.25 0.74
CA SER A 64 3.73 -13.75 2.11
C SER A 64 2.43 -13.96 2.88
N LEU A 65 1.36 -13.24 2.48
CA LEU A 65 0.02 -13.40 3.03
C LEU A 65 -0.80 -14.49 2.31
N GLY A 66 -0.20 -15.21 1.35
CA GLY A 66 -0.86 -16.28 0.59
C GLY A 66 -1.76 -15.79 -0.55
N TYR A 67 -1.72 -14.50 -0.89
CA TYR A 67 -2.47 -14.00 -2.05
C TYR A 67 -1.82 -14.42 -3.36
N ALA A 68 -2.63 -14.91 -4.29
CA ALA A 68 -2.24 -15.02 -5.68
C ALA A 68 -2.44 -13.67 -6.37
N SER A 69 -1.41 -13.15 -7.02
CA SER A 69 -1.49 -11.84 -7.67
C SER A 69 -0.83 -11.85 -9.05
N SER A 70 -1.37 -11.05 -9.95
CA SER A 70 -0.82 -10.88 -11.29
C SER A 70 -1.09 -9.48 -11.83
N LEU A 71 -0.24 -9.05 -12.76
CA LEU A 71 -0.59 -8.03 -13.71
C LEU A 71 -1.44 -8.70 -14.81
N VAL A 72 -2.45 -8.00 -15.28
CA VAL A 72 -3.35 -8.46 -16.33
C VAL A 72 -3.38 -7.40 -17.42
N ALA A 73 -3.27 -7.83 -18.66
CA ALA A 73 -3.46 -6.99 -19.83
C ALA A 73 -4.73 -7.42 -20.57
N ALA A 74 -5.63 -6.49 -20.82
CA ALA A 74 -6.88 -6.71 -21.55
C ALA A 74 -6.93 -5.85 -22.81
N LYS A 75 -7.47 -6.42 -23.86
CA LYS A 75 -7.85 -5.74 -25.09
C LYS A 75 -9.34 -5.45 -25.02
N ILE A 76 -9.70 -4.18 -25.02
CA ILE A 76 -11.08 -3.69 -24.92
C ILE A 76 -11.39 -2.83 -26.14
N ALA A 77 -12.55 -3.08 -26.77
CA ALA A 77 -13.02 -2.20 -27.83
C ALA A 77 -13.21 -0.76 -27.28
N PRO A 78 -12.81 0.29 -28.04
CA PRO A 78 -12.84 1.67 -27.54
C PRO A 78 -14.20 2.11 -26.99
N GLU A 79 -15.28 1.70 -27.62
CA GLU A 79 -16.66 1.99 -27.23
C GLU A 79 -17.09 1.38 -25.91
N ASN A 80 -16.43 0.30 -25.48
CA ASN A 80 -16.72 -0.43 -24.23
C ASN A 80 -15.76 -0.07 -23.07
N LEU A 81 -14.81 0.82 -23.29
CA LEU A 81 -13.70 1.05 -22.36
C LEU A 81 -14.17 1.51 -20.98
N ASP A 82 -15.06 2.50 -20.92
CA ASP A 82 -15.55 3.05 -19.65
C ASP A 82 -16.34 2.01 -18.84
N ALA A 83 -17.18 1.22 -19.52
CA ALA A 83 -17.92 0.13 -18.91
C ALA A 83 -16.97 -0.95 -18.36
N ALA A 84 -15.96 -1.34 -19.15
CA ALA A 84 -14.94 -2.30 -18.75
C ALA A 84 -14.14 -1.81 -17.54
N VAL A 85 -13.75 -0.54 -17.50
CA VAL A 85 -13.05 0.08 -16.37
C VAL A 85 -13.91 0.01 -15.10
N ALA A 86 -15.21 0.33 -15.19
CA ALA A 86 -16.13 0.27 -14.07
C ALA A 86 -16.25 -1.17 -13.51
N VAL A 87 -16.40 -2.15 -14.39
CA VAL A 87 -16.48 -3.57 -14.04
C VAL A 87 -15.18 -4.02 -13.34
N ILE A 88 -14.02 -3.77 -13.95
CA ILE A 88 -12.73 -4.20 -13.40
C ILE A 88 -12.47 -3.53 -12.05
N ASN A 89 -12.74 -2.23 -11.92
CA ASN A 89 -12.55 -1.49 -10.68
C ASN A 89 -13.53 -1.90 -9.56
N SER A 90 -14.63 -2.56 -9.87
CA SER A 90 -15.56 -3.08 -8.85
C SER A 90 -14.99 -4.28 -8.08
N HIS A 91 -13.97 -4.96 -8.61
CA HIS A 91 -13.34 -6.10 -7.94
C HIS A 91 -12.44 -5.63 -6.80
N PRO A 92 -12.65 -6.07 -5.54
CA PRO A 92 -11.93 -5.55 -4.37
C PRO A 92 -10.42 -5.85 -4.38
N GLY A 93 -9.98 -6.82 -5.17
CA GLY A 93 -8.57 -7.18 -5.34
C GLY A 93 -7.84 -6.37 -6.41
N VAL A 94 -8.53 -5.52 -7.16
CA VAL A 94 -7.90 -4.65 -8.16
C VAL A 94 -7.42 -3.38 -7.47
N SER A 95 -6.12 -3.14 -7.51
CA SER A 95 -5.47 -1.99 -6.84
C SER A 95 -5.01 -0.90 -7.80
N HIS A 96 -4.71 -1.26 -9.03
CA HIS A 96 -4.23 -0.36 -10.08
C HIS A 96 -4.88 -0.75 -11.39
N ASN A 97 -5.32 0.25 -12.15
CA ASN A 97 -5.89 0.07 -13.48
C ASN A 97 -5.46 1.25 -14.36
N TYR A 98 -4.82 0.96 -15.48
CA TYR A 98 -4.18 1.95 -16.35
C TYR A 98 -4.56 1.74 -17.80
N LEU A 99 -4.93 2.84 -18.46
CA LEU A 99 -4.99 2.89 -19.90
C LEU A 99 -3.58 2.90 -20.51
N ARG A 100 -3.41 2.19 -21.61
CA ARG A 100 -2.15 2.10 -22.37
C ARG A 100 -2.41 2.38 -23.84
N ASN A 101 -1.49 3.06 -24.49
CA ASN A 101 -1.50 3.21 -25.94
C ASN A 101 -0.85 1.96 -26.59
N HIS A 102 -1.60 0.88 -26.59
CA HIS A 102 -1.18 -0.44 -27.07
C HIS A 102 -2.42 -1.27 -27.47
N GLU A 103 -2.25 -2.34 -28.23
CA GLU A 103 -3.33 -3.28 -28.57
C GLU A 103 -4.04 -3.79 -27.29
N PHE A 104 -3.28 -4.21 -26.27
CA PHE A 104 -3.79 -4.44 -24.94
C PHE A 104 -3.87 -3.10 -24.22
N ASN A 105 -5.00 -2.43 -24.32
CA ASN A 105 -5.16 -1.03 -23.94
C ASN A 105 -5.53 -0.81 -22.46
N LEU A 106 -5.92 -1.86 -21.73
CA LEU A 106 -6.27 -1.77 -20.32
C LEU A 106 -5.43 -2.73 -19.49
N TRP A 107 -4.64 -2.20 -18.54
CA TRP A 107 -3.73 -2.96 -17.70
C TRP A 107 -4.08 -2.78 -16.24
N TYR A 108 -4.32 -3.88 -15.52
CA TYR A 108 -4.66 -3.82 -14.10
C TYR A 108 -3.90 -4.85 -13.27
N THR A 109 -3.69 -4.54 -12.00
CA THR A 109 -3.15 -5.49 -11.02
C THR A 109 -4.28 -6.05 -10.19
N ILE A 110 -4.31 -7.37 -10.05
CA ILE A 110 -5.28 -8.09 -9.23
C ILE A 110 -4.57 -8.96 -8.21
N ALA A 111 -5.09 -8.98 -6.97
CA ALA A 111 -4.67 -9.88 -5.90
C ALA A 111 -5.90 -10.59 -5.33
N VAL A 112 -5.81 -11.90 -5.22
CA VAL A 112 -6.93 -12.75 -4.78
C VAL A 112 -6.50 -13.51 -3.53
N PRO A 113 -7.30 -13.47 -2.43
CA PRO A 113 -6.95 -14.14 -1.20
C PRO A 113 -6.98 -15.67 -1.34
N PRO A 114 -6.24 -16.41 -0.50
CA PRO A 114 -6.22 -17.87 -0.53
C PRO A 114 -7.60 -18.50 -0.24
N THR A 115 -8.50 -17.75 0.36
CA THR A 115 -9.89 -18.18 0.65
C THR A 115 -10.85 -17.95 -0.53
N SER A 116 -10.38 -17.41 -1.65
CA SER A 116 -11.23 -17.18 -2.83
C SER A 116 -11.68 -18.50 -3.44
N LYS A 117 -12.98 -18.62 -3.67
CA LYS A 117 -13.55 -19.80 -4.35
C LYS A 117 -13.19 -19.88 -5.83
N LEU A 118 -12.98 -18.75 -6.48
CA LEU A 118 -12.63 -18.66 -7.90
C LEU A 118 -11.11 -18.76 -8.12
N GLY A 119 -10.32 -18.42 -7.13
CA GLY A 119 -8.88 -18.25 -7.32
C GLY A 119 -8.54 -17.10 -8.26
N LEU A 120 -7.28 -16.99 -8.65
CA LEU A 120 -6.81 -15.93 -9.54
C LEU A 120 -7.35 -16.09 -10.96
N ASP A 121 -7.20 -17.27 -11.53
CA ASP A 121 -7.61 -17.55 -12.92
C ASP A 121 -9.12 -17.36 -13.09
N GLY A 122 -9.92 -17.96 -12.21
CA GLY A 122 -11.37 -17.81 -12.27
C GLY A 122 -11.87 -16.38 -12.05
N SER A 123 -11.18 -15.59 -11.23
CA SER A 123 -11.48 -14.16 -11.04
C SER A 123 -11.18 -13.37 -12.32
N VAL A 124 -10.05 -13.63 -12.98
CA VAL A 124 -9.69 -13.00 -14.24
C VAL A 124 -10.63 -13.41 -15.38
N ASP A 125 -11.00 -14.67 -15.45
CA ASP A 125 -11.98 -15.15 -16.43
C ASP A 125 -13.36 -14.52 -16.23
N LEU A 126 -13.78 -14.34 -14.98
CA LEU A 126 -15.03 -13.64 -14.70
C LEU A 126 -14.97 -12.18 -15.12
N LEU A 127 -13.89 -11.48 -14.79
CA LEU A 127 -13.67 -10.08 -15.21
C LEU A 127 -13.57 -9.95 -16.72
N HIS A 128 -12.92 -10.88 -17.41
CA HIS A 128 -12.89 -10.95 -18.88
C HIS A 128 -14.30 -10.93 -19.46
N ARG A 129 -15.15 -11.86 -19.01
CA ARG A 129 -16.54 -11.96 -19.51
C ARG A 129 -17.39 -10.74 -19.19
N LEU A 130 -17.32 -10.25 -17.96
CA LEU A 130 -18.14 -9.12 -17.50
C LEU A 130 -17.71 -7.78 -18.11
N SER A 131 -16.42 -7.60 -18.38
CA SER A 131 -15.88 -6.38 -19.01
C SER A 131 -16.08 -6.34 -20.53
N GLY A 132 -16.48 -7.46 -21.15
CA GLY A 132 -16.57 -7.56 -22.61
C GLY A 132 -15.20 -7.49 -23.30
N ALA A 133 -14.12 -7.90 -22.60
CA ALA A 133 -12.80 -7.92 -23.19
C ALA A 133 -12.72 -8.89 -24.38
N GLU A 134 -12.09 -8.44 -25.47
CA GLU A 134 -11.84 -9.32 -26.62
C GLU A 134 -10.78 -10.38 -26.30
N THR A 135 -9.77 -9.97 -25.56
CA THR A 135 -8.67 -10.83 -25.14
C THR A 135 -8.14 -10.37 -23.78
N THR A 136 -7.81 -11.32 -22.91
CA THR A 136 -7.16 -11.06 -21.62
C THR A 136 -5.94 -11.95 -21.46
N ARG A 137 -4.87 -11.42 -20.92
CA ARG A 137 -3.61 -12.12 -20.65
C ARG A 137 -3.18 -11.89 -19.21
N LEU A 138 -2.94 -12.97 -18.49
CA LEU A 138 -2.20 -12.96 -17.24
C LEU A 138 -0.72 -12.77 -17.55
N LEU A 139 -0.08 -11.83 -16.84
CA LEU A 139 1.35 -11.52 -16.98
C LEU A 139 2.05 -11.87 -15.67
N PRO A 140 2.46 -13.13 -15.49
CA PRO A 140 3.11 -13.57 -14.27
C PRO A 140 4.46 -12.87 -14.10
N THR A 141 4.81 -12.51 -12.87
CA THR A 141 6.12 -11.93 -12.58
C THR A 141 7.20 -13.00 -12.72
N LEU A 142 7.99 -12.92 -13.78
CA LEU A 142 9.11 -13.83 -14.02
C LEU A 142 10.32 -13.48 -13.18
N ARG A 143 10.60 -12.18 -13.02
CA ARG A 143 11.74 -11.68 -12.26
C ARG A 143 11.41 -10.33 -11.64
N LEU A 144 11.81 -10.16 -10.40
CA LEU A 144 11.66 -8.92 -9.66
C LEU A 144 13.04 -8.29 -9.45
N PHE A 145 13.23 -7.05 -9.91
CA PHE A 145 14.50 -6.33 -9.77
C PHE A 145 14.49 -5.39 -8.58
N LYS A 146 13.39 -4.66 -8.37
CA LYS A 146 13.23 -3.70 -7.29
C LYS A 146 11.75 -3.49 -6.98
N ILE A 147 11.41 -3.46 -5.69
CA ILE A 147 10.11 -2.97 -5.21
C ILE A 147 10.37 -1.85 -4.20
N GLY A 148 9.80 -0.71 -4.45
CA GLY A 148 9.81 0.45 -3.57
C GLY A 148 10.18 1.71 -4.33
N VAL A 149 9.39 2.73 -4.09
CA VAL A 149 9.64 4.10 -4.55
C VAL A 149 9.69 4.95 -3.30
N ARG A 150 10.75 5.75 -3.16
CA ARG A 150 10.85 6.81 -2.19
C ARG A 150 10.98 8.12 -2.97
N PHE A 151 10.15 9.08 -2.66
CA PHE A 151 10.24 10.39 -3.27
C PHE A 151 11.27 11.21 -2.50
N ASP A 152 12.24 11.78 -3.23
CA ASP A 152 13.21 12.73 -2.68
C ASP A 152 12.55 14.11 -2.56
N VAL A 153 11.93 14.36 -1.43
CA VAL A 153 11.24 15.63 -1.15
C VAL A 153 12.22 16.72 -0.71
N GLU A 154 13.43 16.33 -0.29
CA GLU A 154 14.48 17.25 0.18
C GLU A 154 15.48 17.61 -0.90
N GLY A 155 15.48 16.93 -2.05
CA GLY A 155 16.42 17.14 -3.15
C GLY A 155 17.85 16.71 -2.84
N SER A 156 18.04 15.89 -1.80
CA SER A 156 19.36 15.51 -1.27
C SER A 156 19.81 14.09 -1.65
N ALA A 157 18.93 13.29 -2.26
CA ALA A 157 19.20 11.89 -2.56
C ALA A 157 20.19 11.73 -3.71
N LYS A 158 21.28 10.99 -3.47
CA LYS A 158 22.20 10.56 -4.52
C LYS A 158 21.59 9.44 -5.36
N PRO A 159 21.89 9.36 -6.68
CA PRO A 159 21.49 8.22 -7.49
C PRO A 159 22.00 6.92 -6.85
N GLY A 160 21.09 6.04 -6.43
CA GLY A 160 21.42 4.78 -5.76
C GLY A 160 21.02 4.68 -4.28
N ASP A 161 20.86 5.78 -3.56
CA ASP A 161 20.48 5.79 -2.12
C ASP A 161 19.03 5.34 -1.83
N GLN A 162 18.23 5.18 -2.86
CA GLN A 162 16.81 4.87 -2.75
C GLN A 162 16.50 3.37 -2.86
N SER A 163 17.42 2.51 -2.49
CA SER A 163 17.20 1.07 -2.58
C SER A 163 16.43 0.55 -1.37
N ALA A 164 15.16 0.22 -1.59
CA ALA A 164 14.57 -0.83 -0.76
C ALA A 164 15.44 -2.09 -0.90
N PRO A 165 15.59 -2.91 0.17
CA PRO A 165 16.37 -4.14 0.10
C PRO A 165 15.98 -4.97 -1.13
N ALA A 166 16.97 -5.47 -1.86
CA ALA A 166 16.70 -6.30 -3.03
C ALA A 166 15.80 -7.48 -2.61
N TYR A 167 14.75 -7.70 -3.36
CA TYR A 167 13.86 -8.83 -3.16
C TYR A 167 14.60 -10.07 -3.65
N THR A 168 15.25 -10.79 -2.75
CA THR A 168 15.94 -12.05 -3.04
C THR A 168 15.02 -13.23 -2.74
N GLU A 169 15.25 -14.38 -3.38
CA GLU A 169 14.52 -15.62 -3.04
C GLU A 169 14.70 -16.02 -1.57
N ALA A 170 15.85 -15.68 -0.97
CA ALA A 170 16.13 -15.88 0.45
C ALA A 170 15.19 -15.08 1.38
N ASN A 171 14.61 -13.98 0.91
CA ASN A 171 13.66 -13.14 1.66
C ASN A 171 12.20 -13.54 1.38
N ARG A 172 11.96 -14.61 0.62
CA ARG A 172 10.63 -15.20 0.46
C ARG A 172 10.26 -15.91 1.76
N SER A 173 9.48 -15.27 2.60
CA SER A 173 8.77 -16.01 3.63
C SER A 173 7.77 -16.95 2.95
N GLU A 174 7.77 -18.22 3.32
CA GLU A 174 6.72 -19.15 2.91
C GLU A 174 5.37 -18.60 3.39
N ALA A 175 4.39 -18.60 2.49
CA ALA A 175 3.04 -18.16 2.82
C ALA A 175 2.49 -19.06 3.93
N LYS A 176 2.29 -18.50 5.12
CA LYS A 176 1.62 -19.20 6.23
C LYS A 176 0.17 -18.75 6.28
N PRO A 177 -0.78 -19.67 6.50
CA PRO A 177 -2.17 -19.30 6.72
C PRO A 177 -2.29 -18.28 7.86
N LEU A 178 -3.04 -17.22 7.64
CA LEU A 178 -3.29 -16.21 8.67
C LEU A 178 -4.40 -16.71 9.61
N THR A 179 -4.23 -16.48 10.89
CA THR A 179 -5.29 -16.64 11.89
C THR A 179 -6.38 -15.58 11.71
N ALA A 180 -7.56 -15.79 12.31
CA ALA A 180 -8.64 -14.81 12.26
C ALA A 180 -8.23 -13.44 12.84
N LYS A 181 -7.41 -13.42 13.89
CA LYS A 181 -6.86 -12.19 14.49
C LYS A 181 -5.90 -11.48 13.53
N GLU A 182 -4.99 -12.22 12.89
CA GLU A 182 -4.06 -11.66 11.90
C GLU A 182 -4.80 -11.10 10.67
N ILE A 183 -5.86 -11.77 10.21
CA ILE A 183 -6.72 -11.25 9.13
C ILE A 183 -7.37 -9.92 9.56
N GLY A 184 -7.89 -9.85 10.78
CA GLY A 184 -8.44 -8.63 11.36
C GLY A 184 -7.40 -7.51 11.41
N PHE A 185 -6.20 -7.82 11.90
CA PHE A 185 -5.08 -6.88 11.95
C PHE A 185 -4.69 -6.35 10.56
N VAL A 186 -4.52 -7.22 9.57
CA VAL A 186 -4.23 -6.82 8.18
C VAL A 186 -5.32 -5.89 7.65
N ARG A 187 -6.61 -6.22 7.87
CA ARG A 187 -7.75 -5.41 7.41
C ARG A 187 -7.78 -4.02 8.03
N LEU A 188 -7.40 -3.87 9.29
CA LEU A 188 -7.34 -2.57 9.96
C LEU A 188 -6.10 -1.78 9.54
N MET A 189 -4.93 -2.43 9.54
CA MET A 189 -3.66 -1.77 9.26
C MET A 189 -3.50 -1.33 7.80
N GLN A 190 -4.21 -1.94 6.85
CA GLN A 190 -4.21 -1.49 5.44
C GLN A 190 -5.06 -0.24 5.20
N ARG A 191 -5.90 0.15 6.16
CA ARG A 191 -6.69 1.39 6.07
C ARG A 191 -5.80 2.58 6.39
N ASP A 192 -6.29 3.75 5.99
CA ASP A 192 -5.67 5.00 6.37
C ASP A 192 -5.75 5.20 7.88
N ILE A 193 -4.64 5.52 8.52
CA ILE A 193 -4.57 5.70 9.97
C ILE A 193 -5.41 6.91 10.40
N ALA A 194 -6.09 6.80 11.52
CA ALA A 194 -6.75 7.94 12.15
C ALA A 194 -5.72 8.96 12.63
N LEU A 195 -5.95 10.24 12.32
CA LEU A 195 -5.07 11.35 12.76
C LEU A 195 -5.51 11.82 14.14
N VAL A 196 -5.23 10.99 15.14
CA VAL A 196 -5.47 11.19 16.58
C VAL A 196 -4.20 10.86 17.36
N GLU A 197 -4.14 11.17 18.63
CA GLU A 197 -2.95 10.96 19.46
C GLU A 197 -2.56 9.48 19.57
N GLU A 198 -3.53 8.60 19.81
CA GLU A 198 -3.32 7.17 20.05
C GLU A 198 -4.02 6.25 19.01
N PRO A 199 -3.67 6.34 17.72
CA PRO A 199 -4.39 5.65 16.65
C PRO A 199 -4.28 4.12 16.74
N PHE A 200 -3.17 3.60 17.25
CA PHE A 200 -2.95 2.15 17.35
C PHE A 200 -3.62 1.52 18.57
N VAL A 201 -3.93 2.30 19.59
CA VAL A 201 -4.80 1.84 20.70
C VAL A 201 -6.19 1.54 20.16
N ALA A 202 -6.74 2.44 19.33
CA ALA A 202 -8.03 2.20 18.67
C ALA A 202 -8.02 0.96 17.74
N VAL A 203 -6.88 0.62 17.13
CA VAL A 203 -6.73 -0.62 16.35
C VAL A 203 -6.77 -1.85 17.27
N ALA A 204 -6.06 -1.82 18.40
CA ALA A 204 -6.05 -2.90 19.38
C ALA A 204 -7.46 -3.14 19.97
N ASP A 205 -8.17 -2.08 20.32
CA ASP A 205 -9.55 -2.13 20.83
C ASP A 205 -10.50 -2.78 19.82
N GLN A 206 -10.41 -2.42 18.53
CA GLN A 206 -11.23 -3.03 17.47
C GLN A 206 -10.93 -4.52 17.26
N LEU A 207 -9.72 -4.97 17.61
CA LEU A 207 -9.33 -6.38 17.56
C LEU A 207 -9.68 -7.14 18.84
N GLY A 208 -10.07 -6.45 19.89
CA GLY A 208 -10.33 -7.03 21.21
C GLY A 208 -9.06 -7.60 21.86
N ILE A 209 -7.91 -6.92 21.66
CA ILE A 209 -6.61 -7.30 22.22
C ILE A 209 -5.95 -6.11 22.91
N SER A 210 -4.90 -6.37 23.71
CA SER A 210 -4.12 -5.29 24.31
C SER A 210 -3.26 -4.56 23.27
N PHE A 211 -2.84 -3.32 23.59
CA PHE A 211 -1.89 -2.59 22.73
C PHE A 211 -0.58 -3.36 22.59
N GLU A 212 -0.12 -4.01 23.66
CA GLU A 212 1.13 -4.79 23.70
C GLU A 212 1.05 -6.03 22.79
N GLU A 213 -0.11 -6.71 22.74
CA GLU A 213 -0.35 -7.80 21.79
C GLU A 213 -0.38 -7.30 20.34
N ALA A 214 -1.01 -6.15 20.08
CA ALA A 214 -1.01 -5.52 18.76
C ALA A 214 0.41 -5.10 18.32
N ALA A 215 1.22 -4.56 19.24
CA ALA A 215 2.61 -4.19 18.99
C ALA A 215 3.48 -5.42 18.69
N THR A 216 3.29 -6.51 19.43
CA THR A 216 3.97 -7.79 19.16
C THR A 216 3.59 -8.30 17.77
N MET A 217 2.30 -8.33 17.44
CA MET A 217 1.82 -8.75 16.12
C MET A 217 2.41 -7.88 14.99
N HIS A 218 2.48 -6.56 15.18
CA HIS A 218 3.12 -5.65 14.23
C HIS A 218 4.60 -6.00 14.03
N ALA A 219 5.34 -6.22 15.11
CA ALA A 219 6.75 -6.59 15.05
C ALA A 219 6.96 -7.94 14.34
N ASP A 220 6.11 -8.93 14.59
CA ASP A 220 6.14 -10.23 13.93
C ASP A 220 5.86 -10.12 12.43
N PHE A 221 4.93 -9.26 12.03
CA PHE A 221 4.66 -9.02 10.62
C PHE A 221 5.83 -8.34 9.89
N LEU A 222 6.53 -7.42 10.54
CA LEU A 222 7.75 -6.80 10.00
C LEU A 222 8.89 -7.81 9.91
N THR A 223 9.18 -8.51 11.00
CA THR A 223 10.30 -9.48 11.07
C THR A 223 10.13 -10.63 10.11
N SER A 224 8.90 -11.12 9.94
CA SER A 224 8.58 -12.17 8.97
C SER A 224 8.50 -11.70 7.52
N GLY A 225 8.65 -10.39 7.24
CA GLY A 225 8.51 -9.83 5.90
C GLY A 225 7.07 -9.80 5.36
N ARG A 226 6.08 -10.19 6.16
CA ARG A 226 4.65 -10.11 5.78
C ARG A 226 4.17 -8.67 5.66
N MET A 227 4.71 -7.77 6.48
CA MET A 227 4.58 -6.32 6.36
C MET A 227 5.95 -5.73 6.00
N ARG A 228 6.00 -4.93 4.96
CA ARG A 228 7.25 -4.25 4.55
C ARG A 228 7.53 -3.03 5.40
N ARG A 229 6.51 -2.24 5.66
CA ARG A 229 6.54 -1.02 6.49
C ARG A 229 5.14 -0.52 6.78
N PHE A 230 5.01 0.32 7.78
CA PHE A 230 3.84 1.16 8.00
C PHE A 230 4.26 2.62 7.75
N ALA A 231 3.78 3.25 6.68
CA ALA A 231 4.34 4.51 6.20
C ALA A 231 3.34 5.33 5.37
N ALA A 232 3.67 6.59 5.13
CA ALA A 232 2.92 7.42 4.21
C ALA A 232 3.16 7.02 2.75
N VAL A 233 2.07 6.94 1.99
CA VAL A 233 2.06 6.81 0.53
C VAL A 233 1.77 8.19 -0.05
N LEU A 234 2.69 8.73 -0.81
CA LEU A 234 2.58 10.06 -1.41
C LEU A 234 1.98 10.01 -2.81
N HIS A 235 1.42 11.13 -3.23
CA HIS A 235 0.90 11.29 -4.58
C HIS A 235 2.03 11.76 -5.51
N HIS A 236 2.50 10.89 -6.40
CA HIS A 236 3.69 11.10 -7.25
C HIS A 236 3.72 12.42 -8.04
N ARG A 237 2.55 12.97 -8.43
CA ARG A 237 2.47 14.25 -9.16
C ARG A 237 2.52 15.50 -8.28
N LYS A 238 2.50 15.33 -6.95
CA LYS A 238 2.47 16.45 -5.99
C LYS A 238 3.62 16.45 -5.00
N ALA A 239 4.34 15.35 -4.92
CA ALA A 239 5.45 15.16 -3.99
C ALA A 239 6.84 15.37 -4.64
N GLY A 240 6.88 15.78 -5.89
CA GLY A 240 8.11 16.02 -6.67
C GLY A 240 8.01 15.52 -8.08
#